data_d5aca9ef66084b111fda76d11692b7a4
#
_entry.id   d5aca9ef66084b111fda76d11692b7a4
#
_cell.length_a   1.000
_cell.length_b   1.000
_cell.length_c   1.000
_cell.angle_alpha   90.00
_cell.angle_beta   90.00
_cell.angle_gamma   90.00
#
_symmetry.space_group_name_H-M   'P 1'
#
loop_
_entity.id
_entity.type
_entity.pdbx_description
1 polymer ?
#
loop_
_entity_poly.entity_id
_entity_poly.type
_entity_poly.pdbx_seq_one_letter_code
_entity_poly.pdbx_strand_id
1 'polypeptide(L)'
;MSGFIKKILWTTDFSDEAQEALLYADAFAKTFKAKIVALHVVPDISPVLYDAGVAIKGELVRRVDHVKKRAKAKLDAIKKDKGLTFKTLVKEGNAAKKIIETAVKENVDLIVIGRRGLSVVEKLFIGSVTNQVLRNSPVPLLLTKKKRGKPRFKKILVPTDFSEQEERERDYAWRLAKGFDSEITLLHVFELHEYEFSPQALDEMFDTVMKKLKKRKKREKEDIKVREDVHRAINASIGIVDYADAHKIDMIVISTCVQSKLERFFLGSTTEKVISYSHIPVFAIPPSHCAR
;
A
#
# COMPACT_ATOMS: atom_id res chain seq x y z
N MET A 1 -2.67 0.66 23.82
CA MET A 1 -3.13 0.51 22.40
C MET A 1 -2.55 -0.76 21.78
N SER A 2 -2.99 -1.91 22.21
CA SER A 2 -2.57 -3.18 21.61
C SER A 2 -3.66 -3.63 20.64
N GLY A 3 -3.36 -3.76 19.38
CA GLY A 3 -4.22 -4.56 18.54
C GLY A 3 -4.57 -4.09 17.13
N PHE A 4 -4.16 -2.92 16.68
CA PHE A 4 -4.52 -2.46 15.33
C PHE A 4 -3.71 -3.20 14.25
N ILE A 5 -2.40 -3.23 14.36
CA ILE A 5 -1.50 -4.02 13.51
C ILE A 5 -0.62 -4.85 14.44
N LYS A 6 -0.82 -6.17 14.43
CA LYS A 6 -0.08 -7.13 15.28
C LYS A 6 0.94 -7.93 14.50
N LYS A 7 0.69 -8.13 13.20
CA LYS A 7 1.55 -8.91 12.34
C LYS A 7 1.62 -8.31 10.94
N ILE A 8 2.83 -8.16 10.43
CA ILE A 8 3.16 -7.55 9.16
C ILE A 8 3.80 -8.60 8.26
N LEU A 9 3.31 -8.74 7.03
CA LEU A 9 3.97 -9.52 5.99
C LEU A 9 4.83 -8.58 5.14
N TRP A 10 6.14 -8.65 5.27
CA TRP A 10 7.05 -8.03 4.34
C TRP A 10 7.39 -9.00 3.22
N THR A 11 7.18 -8.59 1.97
CA THR A 11 7.48 -9.40 0.79
C THR A 11 8.70 -8.85 0.06
N THR A 12 9.56 -9.74 -0.40
CA THR A 12 10.80 -9.34 -1.06
C THR A 12 11.16 -10.23 -2.24
N ASP A 13 11.59 -9.60 -3.32
CA ASP A 13 12.32 -10.20 -4.45
C ASP A 13 13.83 -9.84 -4.40
N PHE A 14 14.26 -9.27 -3.28
CA PHE A 14 15.61 -8.73 -3.03
C PHE A 14 15.96 -7.48 -3.84
N SER A 15 15.02 -6.87 -4.54
CA SER A 15 15.21 -5.56 -5.19
C SER A 15 15.44 -4.45 -4.15
N ASP A 16 15.99 -3.34 -4.59
CA ASP A 16 16.18 -2.16 -3.75
C ASP A 16 14.84 -1.64 -3.18
N GLU A 17 13.77 -1.65 -3.98
CA GLU A 17 12.44 -1.24 -3.50
C GLU A 17 11.90 -2.19 -2.43
N ALA A 18 12.14 -3.49 -2.56
CA ALA A 18 11.75 -4.46 -1.54
C ALA A 18 12.59 -4.30 -0.26
N GLN A 19 13.86 -3.92 -0.36
CA GLN A 19 14.69 -3.63 0.81
C GLN A 19 14.26 -2.33 1.49
N GLU A 20 13.87 -1.31 0.72
CA GLU A 20 13.29 -0.08 1.26
C GLU A 20 11.98 -0.37 1.99
N ALA A 21 11.13 -1.25 1.42
CA ALA A 21 9.89 -1.71 2.06
C ALA A 21 10.11 -2.29 3.47
N LEU A 22 11.26 -2.93 3.71
CA LEU A 22 11.62 -3.44 5.04
C LEU A 22 11.78 -2.33 6.07
N LEU A 23 12.34 -1.17 5.69
CA LEU A 23 12.47 -0.02 6.61
C LEU A 23 11.11 0.49 7.06
N TYR A 24 10.14 0.50 6.15
CA TYR A 24 8.75 0.85 6.49
C TYR A 24 8.09 -0.23 7.35
N ALA A 25 8.29 -1.51 7.05
CA ALA A 25 7.79 -2.61 7.87
C ALA A 25 8.35 -2.55 9.30
N ASP A 26 9.63 -2.24 9.46
CA ASP A 26 10.27 -2.07 10.76
C ASP A 26 9.71 -0.87 11.54
N ALA A 27 9.51 0.28 10.87
CA ALA A 27 8.93 1.46 11.49
C ALA A 27 7.50 1.20 11.99
N PHE A 28 6.67 0.51 11.18
CA PHE A 28 5.34 0.06 11.61
C PHE A 28 5.41 -0.94 12.76
N ALA A 29 6.32 -1.92 12.67
CA ALA A 29 6.49 -2.92 13.72
C ALA A 29 6.88 -2.30 15.06
N LYS A 30 7.78 -1.33 15.07
CA LYS A 30 8.17 -0.60 16.27
C LYS A 30 7.03 0.22 16.86
N THR A 31 6.28 0.94 16.01
CA THR A 31 5.18 1.80 16.45
C THR A 31 4.01 0.98 17.03
N PHE A 32 3.61 -0.08 16.34
CA PHE A 32 2.44 -0.88 16.73
C PHE A 32 2.78 -2.13 17.55
N LYS A 33 4.08 -2.36 17.85
CA LYS A 33 4.60 -3.57 18.54
C LYS A 33 4.23 -4.84 17.75
N ALA A 34 4.28 -4.77 16.43
CA ALA A 34 3.92 -5.86 15.53
C ALA A 34 5.09 -6.81 15.27
N LYS A 35 4.77 -8.07 14.98
CA LYS A 35 5.74 -9.06 14.50
C LYS A 35 5.86 -8.99 12.98
N ILE A 36 7.07 -9.14 12.46
CA ILE A 36 7.31 -9.19 11.01
C ILE A 36 7.45 -10.65 10.57
N VAL A 37 6.80 -10.98 9.46
CA VAL A 37 7.02 -12.20 8.67
C VAL A 37 7.63 -11.77 7.34
N ALA A 38 8.83 -12.25 7.03
CA ALA A 38 9.50 -12.00 5.77
C ALA A 38 9.21 -13.14 4.79
N LEU A 39 8.72 -12.82 3.61
CA LEU A 39 8.41 -13.80 2.57
C LEU A 39 9.19 -13.50 1.29
N HIS A 40 9.90 -14.51 0.81
CA HIS A 40 10.39 -14.59 -0.56
C HIS A 40 9.70 -15.73 -1.31
N VAL A 41 9.30 -15.49 -2.55
CA VAL A 41 8.68 -16.52 -3.40
C VAL A 41 9.61 -16.83 -4.57
N VAL A 42 10.03 -18.09 -4.66
CA VAL A 42 10.79 -18.62 -5.79
C VAL A 42 9.81 -18.95 -6.91
N PRO A 43 10.07 -18.57 -8.16
CA PRO A 43 9.21 -18.93 -9.27
C PRO A 43 8.99 -20.44 -9.38
N ASP A 44 7.80 -20.83 -9.80
CA ASP A 44 7.44 -22.20 -10.07
C ASP A 44 8.12 -22.70 -11.35
N ILE A 45 8.84 -23.80 -11.25
CA ILE A 45 9.47 -24.47 -12.38
C ILE A 45 8.67 -25.69 -12.89
N SER A 46 7.51 -25.99 -12.25
CA SER A 46 6.67 -27.12 -12.62
C SER A 46 6.33 -27.16 -14.13
N PRO A 47 6.04 -26.03 -14.81
CA PRO A 47 5.82 -26.05 -16.25
C PRO A 47 7.00 -26.60 -17.04
N VAL A 48 8.22 -26.27 -16.63
CA VAL A 48 9.45 -26.79 -17.29
C VAL A 48 9.65 -28.27 -17.00
N LEU A 49 9.15 -28.76 -15.85
CA LEU A 49 9.25 -30.18 -15.49
C LEU A 49 8.34 -31.08 -16.31
N TYR A 50 7.23 -30.56 -16.84
CA TYR A 50 6.31 -31.35 -17.67
C TYR A 50 6.94 -31.76 -18.99
N ASP A 51 7.73 -30.88 -19.59
CA ASP A 51 8.38 -31.10 -20.90
C ASP A 51 9.77 -31.79 -20.79
N ALA A 52 10.30 -31.89 -19.55
CA ALA A 52 11.64 -32.40 -19.31
C ALA A 52 11.63 -33.92 -19.10
N GLY A 53 12.60 -34.62 -19.69
CA GLY A 53 12.84 -36.04 -19.42
C GLY A 53 13.17 -36.33 -17.94
N VAL A 54 12.96 -37.57 -17.51
CA VAL A 54 13.11 -38.04 -16.12
C VAL A 54 14.48 -37.68 -15.51
N ALA A 55 15.54 -37.75 -16.27
CA ALA A 55 16.90 -37.42 -15.81
C ALA A 55 17.07 -35.95 -15.45
N ILE A 56 16.38 -35.03 -16.16
CA ILE A 56 16.45 -33.60 -15.96
C ILE A 56 15.59 -33.19 -14.76
N LYS A 57 14.49 -33.90 -14.45
CA LYS A 57 13.61 -33.60 -13.31
C LYS A 57 14.36 -33.61 -11.99
N GLY A 58 15.21 -34.59 -11.73
CA GLY A 58 15.98 -34.68 -10.49
C GLY A 58 16.99 -33.51 -10.31
N GLU A 59 17.58 -33.03 -11.40
CA GLU A 59 18.49 -31.89 -11.37
C GLU A 59 17.72 -30.58 -11.11
N LEU A 60 16.59 -30.38 -11.78
CA LEU A 60 15.76 -29.19 -11.60
C LEU A 60 15.24 -29.08 -10.17
N VAL A 61 14.78 -30.17 -9.57
CA VAL A 61 14.35 -30.17 -8.14
C VAL A 61 15.51 -29.78 -7.24
N ARG A 62 16.70 -30.32 -7.44
CA ARG A 62 17.89 -29.92 -6.67
C ARG A 62 18.24 -28.45 -6.84
N ARG A 63 18.10 -27.91 -8.04
CA ARG A 63 18.31 -26.48 -8.32
C ARG A 63 17.33 -25.60 -7.55
N VAL A 64 16.04 -25.96 -7.50
CA VAL A 64 15.03 -25.23 -6.73
C VAL A 64 15.35 -25.24 -5.25
N ASP A 65 15.70 -26.40 -4.69
CA ASP A 65 16.10 -26.49 -3.28
C ASP A 65 17.34 -25.65 -2.97
N HIS A 66 18.29 -25.60 -3.89
CA HIS A 66 19.46 -24.73 -3.77
C HIS A 66 19.06 -23.25 -3.77
N VAL A 67 18.17 -22.84 -4.70
CA VAL A 67 17.65 -21.46 -4.76
C VAL A 67 16.91 -21.09 -3.48
N LYS A 68 16.06 -21.99 -2.95
CA LYS A 68 15.36 -21.78 -1.67
C LYS A 68 16.33 -21.62 -0.51
N LYS A 69 17.36 -22.45 -0.41
CA LYS A 69 18.41 -22.36 0.61
C LYS A 69 19.16 -21.02 0.53
N ARG A 70 19.53 -20.60 -0.69
CA ARG A 70 20.19 -19.29 -0.91
C ARG A 70 19.27 -18.12 -0.56
N ALA A 71 18.00 -18.17 -0.91
CA ALA A 71 17.02 -17.15 -0.55
C ALA A 71 16.86 -17.04 0.97
N LYS A 72 16.78 -18.17 1.67
CA LYS A 72 16.73 -18.20 3.12
C LYS A 72 17.99 -17.59 3.74
N ALA A 73 19.16 -17.98 3.27
CA ALA A 73 20.44 -17.42 3.74
C ALA A 73 20.53 -15.90 3.51
N LYS A 74 20.02 -15.38 2.37
CA LYS A 74 19.94 -13.94 2.12
C LYS A 74 19.02 -13.24 3.12
N LEU A 75 17.84 -13.80 3.42
CA LEU A 75 16.92 -13.24 4.42
C LEU A 75 17.56 -13.23 5.81
N ASP A 76 18.25 -14.30 6.19
CA ASP A 76 18.92 -14.39 7.48
C ASP A 76 20.11 -13.39 7.55
N ALA A 77 20.81 -13.16 6.44
CA ALA A 77 21.85 -12.14 6.34
C ALA A 77 21.27 -10.71 6.52
N ILE A 78 20.16 -10.40 5.84
CA ILE A 78 19.44 -9.12 6.00
C ILE A 78 19.00 -8.92 7.45
N LYS A 79 18.48 -9.97 8.09
CA LYS A 79 18.07 -9.95 9.50
C LYS A 79 19.24 -9.57 10.42
N LYS A 80 20.41 -10.16 10.20
CA LYS A 80 21.63 -9.89 10.97
C LYS A 80 22.16 -8.49 10.71
N ASP A 81 22.29 -8.12 9.43
CA ASP A 81 22.82 -6.81 9.00
C ASP A 81 22.01 -5.64 9.52
N LYS A 82 20.68 -5.75 9.50
CA LYS A 82 19.76 -4.71 9.97
C LYS A 82 19.44 -4.78 11.46
N GLY A 83 19.93 -5.78 12.19
CA GLY A 83 19.59 -6.00 13.61
C GLY A 83 18.09 -6.22 13.84
N LEU A 84 17.38 -6.80 12.86
CA LEU A 84 15.92 -6.98 12.90
C LEU A 84 15.55 -8.38 13.36
N THR A 85 14.34 -8.51 13.89
CA THR A 85 13.75 -9.81 14.24
C THR A 85 12.51 -10.06 13.40
N PHE A 86 12.54 -11.13 12.58
CA PHE A 86 11.38 -11.56 11.80
C PHE A 86 11.40 -13.08 11.56
N LYS A 87 10.20 -13.65 11.33
CA LYS A 87 10.05 -15.01 10.85
C LYS A 87 10.38 -15.06 9.37
N THR A 88 11.27 -15.96 8.95
CA THR A 88 11.68 -16.14 7.55
C THR A 88 10.84 -17.23 6.90
N LEU A 89 10.23 -16.92 5.75
CA LEU A 89 9.52 -17.86 4.89
C LEU A 89 10.05 -17.78 3.45
N VAL A 90 10.30 -18.95 2.87
CA VAL A 90 10.58 -19.09 1.44
C VAL A 90 9.57 -20.09 0.87
N LYS A 91 8.81 -19.66 -0.14
CA LYS A 91 7.80 -20.46 -0.81
C LYS A 91 8.11 -20.56 -2.30
N GLU A 92 7.53 -21.54 -2.96
CA GLU A 92 7.61 -21.73 -4.42
C GLU A 92 6.23 -21.56 -5.05
N GLY A 93 6.18 -20.98 -6.24
CA GLY A 93 4.96 -20.85 -7.03
C GLY A 93 4.74 -19.45 -7.59
N ASN A 94 3.48 -19.16 -7.92
CA ASN A 94 3.06 -17.81 -8.33
C ASN A 94 3.19 -16.84 -7.16
N ALA A 95 3.98 -15.79 -7.33
CA ALA A 95 4.32 -14.87 -6.25
C ALA A 95 3.08 -14.20 -5.64
N ALA A 96 2.17 -13.66 -6.45
CA ALA A 96 0.98 -12.97 -5.95
C ALA A 96 0.08 -13.93 -5.17
N LYS A 97 -0.16 -15.13 -5.70
CA LYS A 97 -0.96 -16.18 -5.03
C LYS A 97 -0.32 -16.58 -3.70
N LYS A 98 1.01 -16.80 -3.67
CA LYS A 98 1.71 -17.20 -2.44
C LYS A 98 1.76 -16.10 -1.38
N ILE A 99 1.80 -14.83 -1.79
CA ILE A 99 1.70 -13.69 -0.87
C ILE A 99 0.32 -13.69 -0.20
N ILE A 100 -0.76 -13.77 -0.98
CA ILE A 100 -2.14 -13.78 -0.47
C ILE A 100 -2.40 -14.98 0.43
N GLU A 101 -2.04 -16.20 -0.01
CA GLU A 101 -2.14 -17.42 0.81
C GLU A 101 -1.36 -17.30 2.13
N THR A 102 -0.21 -16.64 2.10
CA THR A 102 0.61 -16.43 3.30
C THR A 102 -0.02 -15.42 4.22
N ALA A 103 -0.57 -14.34 3.68
CA ALA A 103 -1.25 -13.32 4.47
C ALA A 103 -2.43 -13.93 5.26
N VAL A 104 -3.22 -14.78 4.62
CA VAL A 104 -4.33 -15.51 5.28
C VAL A 104 -3.79 -16.50 6.32
N LYS A 105 -2.85 -17.39 5.91
CA LYS A 105 -2.34 -18.47 6.79
C LYS A 105 -1.64 -17.94 8.03
N GLU A 106 -0.91 -16.84 7.90
CA GLU A 106 -0.18 -16.22 9.01
C GLU A 106 -1.06 -15.24 9.81
N ASN A 107 -2.30 -14.98 9.39
CA ASN A 107 -3.19 -13.98 9.98
C ASN A 107 -2.47 -12.63 10.12
N VAL A 108 -1.99 -12.08 9.01
CA VAL A 108 -1.33 -10.77 9.02
C VAL A 108 -2.36 -9.65 8.93
N ASP A 109 -2.04 -8.49 9.49
CA ASP A 109 -2.90 -7.31 9.50
C ASP A 109 -2.50 -6.29 8.42
N LEU A 110 -1.29 -6.43 7.86
CA LEU A 110 -0.71 -5.54 6.87
C LEU A 110 0.28 -6.29 5.97
N ILE A 111 0.21 -6.04 4.67
CA ILE A 111 1.27 -6.43 3.73
C ILE A 111 2.10 -5.19 3.41
N VAL A 112 3.42 -5.29 3.52
CA VAL A 112 4.36 -4.23 3.09
C VAL A 112 5.13 -4.75 1.88
N ILE A 113 5.01 -4.04 0.77
CA ILE A 113 5.50 -4.48 -0.54
C ILE A 113 6.10 -3.30 -1.31
N GLY A 114 7.22 -3.53 -1.99
CA GLY A 114 7.74 -2.59 -2.98
C GLY A 114 6.74 -2.43 -4.14
N ARG A 115 6.57 -1.23 -4.64
CA ARG A 115 5.64 -0.96 -5.73
C ARG A 115 6.07 -1.65 -7.03
N ARG A 116 7.38 -1.84 -7.23
CA ARG A 116 7.99 -2.54 -8.36
C ARG A 116 8.98 -3.57 -7.87
N GLY A 117 9.25 -4.56 -8.71
CA GLY A 117 10.28 -5.56 -8.48
C GLY A 117 11.40 -5.46 -9.51
N LEU A 118 12.22 -6.49 -9.58
CA LEU A 118 13.40 -6.57 -10.48
C LEU A 118 13.05 -6.48 -11.98
N SER A 119 11.84 -6.82 -12.38
CA SER A 119 11.44 -6.95 -13.80
C SER A 119 10.86 -5.69 -14.44
N VAL A 120 10.67 -4.59 -13.70
CA VAL A 120 9.99 -3.41 -14.21
C VAL A 120 10.98 -2.30 -14.55
N VAL A 121 11.12 -2.01 -15.84
CA VAL A 121 12.02 -0.98 -16.37
C VAL A 121 11.37 0.41 -16.38
N GLU A 122 10.05 0.49 -16.59
CA GLU A 122 9.35 1.76 -16.70
C GLU A 122 8.94 2.35 -15.35
N LYS A 123 9.28 3.63 -15.12
CA LYS A 123 9.15 4.30 -13.82
C LYS A 123 7.72 4.59 -13.37
N LEU A 124 6.72 4.46 -14.24
CA LEU A 124 5.33 4.87 -13.99
C LEU A 124 4.34 3.69 -13.79
N PHE A 125 4.83 2.44 -13.77
CA PHE A 125 3.94 1.29 -13.64
C PHE A 125 4.09 0.59 -12.29
N ILE A 126 2.96 0.04 -11.81
CA ILE A 126 2.93 -0.90 -10.68
C ILE A 126 3.39 -2.25 -11.21
N GLY A 127 4.27 -2.94 -10.47
CA GLY A 127 4.71 -4.29 -10.83
C GLY A 127 3.53 -5.28 -10.91
N SER A 128 3.61 -6.24 -11.82
CA SER A 128 2.53 -7.23 -12.04
C SER A 128 2.13 -7.99 -10.77
N VAL A 129 3.10 -8.40 -9.96
CA VAL A 129 2.86 -9.06 -8.67
C VAL A 129 2.15 -8.12 -7.71
N THR A 130 2.65 -6.89 -7.57
CA THR A 130 2.06 -5.88 -6.67
C THR A 130 0.64 -5.54 -7.08
N ASN A 131 0.35 -5.39 -8.38
CA ASN A 131 -1.00 -5.14 -8.88
C ASN A 131 -1.95 -6.31 -8.59
N GLN A 132 -1.51 -7.56 -8.80
CA GLN A 132 -2.32 -8.73 -8.47
C GLN A 132 -2.59 -8.85 -6.96
N VAL A 133 -1.58 -8.57 -6.11
CA VAL A 133 -1.76 -8.56 -4.66
C VAL A 133 -2.72 -7.45 -4.25
N LEU A 134 -2.58 -6.23 -4.81
CA LEU A 134 -3.44 -5.08 -4.51
C LEU A 134 -4.92 -5.36 -4.79
N ARG A 135 -5.21 -6.04 -5.90
CA ARG A 135 -6.59 -6.38 -6.30
C ARG A 135 -7.23 -7.50 -5.46
N ASN A 136 -6.41 -8.41 -4.92
CA ASN A 136 -6.90 -9.65 -4.29
C ASN A 136 -6.50 -9.78 -2.81
N SER A 137 -5.90 -8.78 -2.22
CA SER A 137 -5.45 -8.85 -0.83
C SER A 137 -6.63 -8.91 0.14
N PRO A 138 -6.55 -9.78 1.16
CA PRO A 138 -7.54 -9.78 2.26
C PRO A 138 -7.26 -8.71 3.32
N VAL A 139 -6.13 -8.02 3.25
CA VAL A 139 -5.68 -7.03 4.25
C VAL A 139 -5.09 -5.80 3.56
N PRO A 140 -5.01 -4.64 4.26
CA PRO A 140 -4.37 -3.45 3.73
C PRO A 140 -2.94 -3.69 3.25
N LEU A 141 -2.51 -2.86 2.28
CA LEU A 141 -1.16 -2.85 1.76
C LEU A 141 -0.49 -1.52 2.02
N LEU A 142 0.76 -1.55 2.43
CA LEU A 142 1.65 -0.40 2.35
C LEU A 142 2.57 -0.58 1.12
N LEU A 143 2.29 0.21 0.09
CA LEU A 143 3.07 0.22 -1.14
C LEU A 143 4.17 1.27 -1.01
N THR A 144 5.41 0.84 -1.16
CA THR A 144 6.58 1.71 -0.98
C THR A 144 7.33 1.89 -2.29
N LYS A 145 8.01 3.03 -2.40
CA LYS A 145 8.94 3.33 -3.49
C LYS A 145 10.30 3.65 -2.86
N LYS A 146 11.37 3.40 -3.59
CA LYS A 146 12.71 3.76 -3.13
C LYS A 146 12.78 5.27 -2.88
N LYS A 147 13.04 5.65 -1.63
CA LYS A 147 13.22 7.03 -1.18
C LYS A 147 14.49 7.08 -0.32
N ARG A 148 15.26 8.15 -0.42
CA ARG A 148 16.42 8.35 0.47
C ARG A 148 15.93 8.83 1.85
N GLY A 149 16.46 8.24 2.90
CA GLY A 149 16.24 8.67 4.30
C GLY A 149 15.32 7.72 5.10
N LYS A 150 15.15 8.03 6.38
CA LYS A 150 14.32 7.22 7.29
C LYS A 150 12.83 7.44 7.00
N PRO A 151 11.98 6.40 7.12
CA PRO A 151 10.54 6.56 7.04
C PRO A 151 10.02 7.64 8.00
N ARG A 152 9.16 8.52 7.50
CA ARG A 152 8.41 9.53 8.28
C ARG A 152 6.93 9.32 8.07
N PHE A 153 6.13 9.68 9.08
CA PHE A 153 4.68 9.54 9.04
C PHE A 153 3.99 10.67 9.81
N LYS A 154 4.59 11.89 9.82
CA LYS A 154 4.02 13.02 10.57
C LYS A 154 2.85 13.70 9.86
N LYS A 155 2.73 13.51 8.54
CA LYS A 155 1.67 14.08 7.73
C LYS A 155 1.00 13.00 6.90
N ILE A 156 -0.27 12.75 7.17
CA ILE A 156 -1.09 11.77 6.46
C ILE A 156 -2.11 12.51 5.61
N LEU A 157 -2.19 12.17 4.33
CA LEU A 157 -3.19 12.67 3.40
C LEU A 157 -4.29 11.62 3.21
N VAL A 158 -5.52 12.04 3.33
CA VAL A 158 -6.72 11.22 3.08
C VAL A 158 -7.54 11.92 1.99
N PRO A 159 -7.43 11.50 0.74
CA PRO A 159 -8.29 12.00 -0.31
C PRO A 159 -9.74 11.58 -0.07
N THR A 160 -10.70 12.44 -0.38
CA THR A 160 -12.12 12.16 -0.22
C THR A 160 -12.93 12.53 -1.46
N ASP A 161 -13.80 11.63 -1.90
CA ASP A 161 -14.82 11.85 -2.90
C ASP A 161 -16.23 11.99 -2.29
N PHE A 162 -16.31 12.04 -0.96
CA PHE A 162 -17.53 12.05 -0.17
C PHE A 162 -18.41 10.80 -0.29
N SER A 163 -17.88 9.70 -0.79
CA SER A 163 -18.59 8.42 -0.83
C SER A 163 -18.85 7.84 0.56
N GLU A 164 -19.81 6.93 0.68
CA GLU A 164 -20.10 6.23 1.94
C GLU A 164 -18.95 5.32 2.40
N GLN A 165 -18.08 4.93 1.48
CA GLN A 165 -16.97 4.01 1.74
C GLN A 165 -15.79 4.67 2.48
N GLU A 166 -15.75 6.00 2.52
CA GLU A 166 -14.72 6.82 3.13
C GLU A 166 -14.58 6.61 4.66
N GLU A 167 -15.62 6.13 5.34
CA GLU A 167 -15.59 5.95 6.80
C GLU A 167 -14.49 5.02 7.26
N ARG A 168 -14.16 4.00 6.46
CA ARG A 168 -13.07 3.06 6.75
C ARG A 168 -11.69 3.63 6.48
N GLU A 169 -11.55 4.37 5.38
CA GLU A 169 -10.30 5.08 5.09
C GLU A 169 -9.93 5.96 6.26
N ARG A 170 -10.93 6.66 6.80
CA ARG A 170 -10.77 7.51 7.97
C ARG A 170 -10.42 6.71 9.20
N ASP A 171 -11.11 5.61 9.51
CA ASP A 171 -10.78 4.76 10.68
C ASP A 171 -9.32 4.29 10.62
N TYR A 172 -8.86 3.82 9.46
CA TYR A 172 -7.46 3.45 9.27
C TYR A 172 -6.53 4.66 9.43
N ALA A 173 -6.82 5.78 8.79
CA ALA A 173 -6.00 6.99 8.87
C ALA A 173 -5.88 7.52 10.29
N TRP A 174 -6.99 7.53 11.06
CA TRP A 174 -7.01 7.94 12.47
C TRP A 174 -6.17 7.03 13.35
N ARG A 175 -6.31 5.71 13.21
CA ARG A 175 -5.49 4.75 13.96
C ARG A 175 -4.01 4.86 13.62
N LEU A 176 -3.68 5.09 12.36
CA LEU A 176 -2.31 5.35 11.93
C LEU A 176 -1.78 6.65 12.52
N ALA A 177 -2.56 7.73 12.43
CA ALA A 177 -2.19 9.03 12.97
C ALA A 177 -1.95 8.98 14.47
N LYS A 178 -2.81 8.29 15.21
CA LYS A 178 -2.64 8.07 16.66
C LYS A 178 -1.38 7.28 16.98
N GLY A 179 -1.05 6.27 16.16
CA GLY A 179 0.15 5.46 16.36
C GLY A 179 1.44 6.23 16.07
N PHE A 180 1.47 7.03 15.02
CA PHE A 180 2.64 7.78 14.57
C PHE A 180 2.73 9.21 15.12
N ASP A 181 1.72 9.65 15.87
CA ASP A 181 1.57 11.04 16.30
C ASP A 181 1.62 11.98 15.08
N SER A 182 0.68 11.78 14.16
CA SER A 182 0.60 12.45 12.86
C SER A 182 -0.54 13.47 12.83
N GLU A 183 -0.40 14.50 11.99
CA GLU A 183 -1.55 15.30 11.54
C GLU A 183 -2.19 14.66 10.29
N ILE A 184 -3.50 14.82 10.15
CA ILE A 184 -4.27 14.35 8.99
C ILE A 184 -4.69 15.56 8.17
N THR A 185 -4.58 15.46 6.85
CA THR A 185 -5.23 16.34 5.89
C THR A 185 -6.32 15.59 5.17
N LEU A 186 -7.58 16.00 5.32
CA LEU A 186 -8.69 15.57 4.48
C LEU A 186 -8.69 16.43 3.23
N LEU A 187 -8.44 15.83 2.07
CA LEU A 187 -8.34 16.54 0.79
C LEU A 187 -9.48 16.15 -0.14
N HIS A 188 -10.23 17.14 -0.60
CA HIS A 188 -11.07 16.97 -1.76
C HIS A 188 -10.42 17.63 -2.99
N VAL A 189 -10.29 16.88 -4.08
CA VAL A 189 -9.81 17.43 -5.35
C VAL A 189 -11.01 17.80 -6.20
N PHE A 190 -11.08 19.09 -6.50
CA PHE A 190 -12.08 19.64 -7.41
C PHE A 190 -11.58 19.52 -8.84
N GLU A 191 -12.20 18.65 -9.63
CA GLU A 191 -11.83 18.44 -11.03
C GLU A 191 -12.40 19.56 -11.90
N LEU A 192 -11.51 20.31 -12.53
CA LEU A 192 -11.87 21.33 -13.50
C LEU A 192 -12.06 20.66 -14.86
N HIS A 193 -13.28 20.21 -15.13
CA HIS A 193 -13.66 19.90 -16.51
C HIS A 193 -13.79 21.23 -17.30
N GLU A 194 -13.77 21.16 -18.61
CA GLU A 194 -13.79 22.31 -19.55
C GLU A 194 -15.02 23.25 -19.43
N TYR A 195 -15.68 23.25 -18.28
CA TYR A 195 -16.82 24.14 -18.03
C TYR A 195 -16.33 25.47 -17.47
N GLU A 196 -16.64 26.55 -18.17
CA GLU A 196 -16.47 27.91 -17.66
C GLU A 196 -17.50 28.19 -16.55
N PHE A 197 -17.11 28.03 -15.32
CA PHE A 197 -17.90 28.49 -14.20
C PHE A 197 -17.60 29.97 -13.89
N SER A 198 -18.62 30.75 -13.56
CA SER A 198 -18.40 32.09 -13.02
C SER A 198 -17.60 32.02 -11.71
N PRO A 199 -16.80 33.05 -11.39
CA PRO A 199 -16.08 33.09 -10.10
C PRO A 199 -16.98 32.85 -8.90
N GLN A 200 -18.20 33.41 -8.90
CA GLN A 200 -19.17 33.23 -7.83
C GLN A 200 -19.65 31.79 -7.69
N ALA A 201 -19.93 31.13 -8.81
CA ALA A 201 -20.32 29.71 -8.78
C ALA A 201 -19.21 28.81 -8.22
N LEU A 202 -17.96 29.10 -8.57
CA LEU A 202 -16.79 28.40 -8.03
C LEU A 202 -16.68 28.60 -6.51
N ASP A 203 -16.85 29.83 -6.01
CA ASP A 203 -16.76 30.12 -4.58
C ASP A 203 -17.88 29.42 -3.80
N GLU A 204 -19.12 29.41 -4.30
CA GLU A 204 -20.23 28.66 -3.68
C GLU A 204 -19.99 27.15 -3.65
N MET A 205 -19.42 26.60 -4.71
CA MET A 205 -19.05 25.17 -4.76
C MET A 205 -17.95 24.85 -3.75
N PHE A 206 -16.93 25.71 -3.63
CA PHE A 206 -15.85 25.57 -2.64
C PHE A 206 -16.40 25.62 -1.22
N ASP A 207 -17.23 26.59 -0.90
CA ASP A 207 -17.87 26.74 0.41
C ASP A 207 -18.71 25.51 0.77
N THR A 208 -19.42 24.95 -0.20
CA THR A 208 -20.23 23.75 -0.02
C THR A 208 -19.35 22.55 0.30
N VAL A 209 -18.25 22.37 -0.43
CA VAL A 209 -17.27 21.30 -0.21
C VAL A 209 -16.61 21.47 1.17
N MET A 210 -16.15 22.66 1.51
CA MET A 210 -15.55 22.95 2.82
C MET A 210 -16.51 22.70 3.98
N LYS A 211 -17.79 23.04 3.84
CA LYS A 211 -18.83 22.71 4.84
C LYS A 211 -18.98 21.20 5.03
N LYS A 212 -18.95 20.42 3.94
CA LYS A 212 -18.98 18.95 3.99
C LYS A 212 -17.75 18.39 4.70
N LEU A 213 -16.54 18.86 4.39
CA LEU A 213 -15.30 18.44 5.05
C LEU A 213 -15.33 18.73 6.55
N LYS A 214 -15.71 19.96 6.94
CA LYS A 214 -15.83 20.37 8.36
C LYS A 214 -16.86 19.54 9.13
N LYS A 215 -17.97 19.15 8.50
CA LYS A 215 -18.97 18.27 9.11
C LYS A 215 -18.41 16.88 9.40
N ARG A 216 -17.53 16.38 8.55
CA ARG A 216 -16.88 15.08 8.73
C ARG A 216 -15.88 15.09 9.88
N LYS A 217 -15.09 16.14 10.03
CA LYS A 217 -14.19 16.32 11.17
C LYS A 217 -14.90 16.28 12.51
N LYS A 218 -16.05 16.93 12.65
CA LYS A 218 -16.82 17.00 13.91
C LYS A 218 -17.32 15.65 14.44
N ARG A 219 -17.32 14.59 13.61
CA ARG A 219 -17.72 13.24 14.04
C ARG A 219 -16.62 12.52 14.81
N GLU A 220 -15.41 13.04 14.84
CA GLU A 220 -14.22 12.42 15.42
C GLU A 220 -13.89 13.05 16.76
N LYS A 221 -13.84 12.23 17.82
CA LYS A 221 -13.63 12.67 19.22
C LYS A 221 -12.16 12.59 19.68
N GLU A 222 -11.18 12.50 18.78
CA GLU A 222 -9.81 12.24 19.18
C GLU A 222 -8.91 13.48 19.10
N ASP A 223 -7.87 13.52 19.95
CA ASP A 223 -6.82 14.57 20.01
C ASP A 223 -5.85 14.50 18.79
N ILE A 224 -6.39 14.36 17.59
CA ILE A 224 -5.62 14.34 16.35
C ILE A 224 -5.83 15.68 15.63
N LYS A 225 -4.74 16.30 15.23
CA LYS A 225 -4.79 17.51 14.42
C LYS A 225 -5.26 17.15 13.01
N VAL A 226 -6.45 17.60 12.65
CA VAL A 226 -7.05 17.42 11.34
C VAL A 226 -7.17 18.76 10.63
N ARG A 227 -6.70 18.83 9.41
CA ARG A 227 -6.90 19.93 8.46
C ARG A 227 -7.84 19.48 7.36
N GLU A 228 -8.61 20.39 6.84
CA GLU A 228 -9.45 20.21 5.67
C GLU A 228 -8.93 21.12 4.56
N ASP A 229 -8.83 20.58 3.36
CA ASP A 229 -8.39 21.34 2.21
C ASP A 229 -9.08 20.92 0.92
N VAL A 230 -9.15 21.84 -0.03
CA VAL A 230 -9.72 21.64 -1.35
C VAL A 230 -8.67 22.07 -2.38
N HIS A 231 -8.31 21.16 -3.27
CA HIS A 231 -7.33 21.41 -4.31
C HIS A 231 -7.98 21.36 -5.69
N ARG A 232 -7.59 22.27 -6.58
CA ARG A 232 -8.07 22.30 -7.98
C ARG A 232 -7.08 21.57 -8.86
N ALA A 233 -7.57 20.65 -9.69
CA ALA A 233 -6.71 19.95 -10.65
C ALA A 233 -7.52 19.48 -11.88
N ILE A 234 -6.82 19.13 -12.94
CA ILE A 234 -7.43 18.58 -14.16
C ILE A 234 -8.09 17.24 -13.87
N ASN A 235 -7.50 16.44 -12.98
CA ASN A 235 -8.11 15.20 -12.48
C ASN A 235 -7.65 14.89 -11.04
N ALA A 236 -8.44 14.07 -10.33
CA ALA A 236 -8.21 13.76 -8.93
C ALA A 236 -6.85 13.13 -8.66
N SER A 237 -6.39 12.22 -9.53
CA SER A 237 -5.12 11.51 -9.29
C SER A 237 -3.90 12.43 -9.35
N ILE A 238 -3.87 13.37 -10.30
CA ILE A 238 -2.82 14.38 -10.40
C ILE A 238 -2.91 15.32 -9.20
N GLY A 239 -4.10 15.85 -8.91
CA GLY A 239 -4.29 16.78 -7.80
C GLY A 239 -3.87 16.19 -6.44
N ILE A 240 -4.14 14.90 -6.18
CA ILE A 240 -3.72 14.22 -4.95
C ILE A 240 -2.19 14.14 -4.87
N VAL A 241 -1.52 13.77 -5.96
CA VAL A 241 -0.05 13.61 -5.98
C VAL A 241 0.65 14.96 -5.87
N ASP A 242 0.22 15.95 -6.65
CA ASP A 242 0.78 17.32 -6.62
C ASP A 242 0.60 17.96 -5.24
N TYR A 243 -0.59 17.81 -4.65
CA TYR A 243 -0.83 18.28 -3.29
C TYR A 243 0.09 17.61 -2.27
N ALA A 244 0.26 16.29 -2.39
CA ALA A 244 1.12 15.53 -1.49
C ALA A 244 2.59 15.98 -1.57
N ASP A 245 3.10 16.23 -2.76
CA ASP A 245 4.47 16.71 -2.97
C ASP A 245 4.64 18.16 -2.49
N ALA A 246 3.72 19.06 -2.83
CA ALA A 246 3.77 20.48 -2.44
C ALA A 246 3.71 20.68 -0.91
N HIS A 247 2.91 19.87 -0.21
CA HIS A 247 2.71 19.98 1.24
C HIS A 247 3.62 19.06 2.06
N LYS A 248 4.54 18.34 1.38
CA LYS A 248 5.49 17.40 2.03
C LYS A 248 4.75 16.37 2.88
N ILE A 249 3.72 15.77 2.30
CA ILE A 249 3.00 14.66 2.91
C ILE A 249 3.94 13.45 3.04
N ASP A 250 3.80 12.69 4.11
CA ASP A 250 4.63 11.53 4.37
C ASP A 250 3.97 10.21 3.91
N MET A 251 2.63 10.16 3.88
CA MET A 251 1.87 8.97 3.46
C MET A 251 0.48 9.35 2.96
N ILE A 252 0.02 8.71 1.90
CA ILE A 252 -1.37 8.77 1.43
C ILE A 252 -2.11 7.53 1.93
N VAL A 253 -3.31 7.71 2.49
CA VAL A 253 -4.23 6.62 2.85
C VAL A 253 -5.40 6.69 1.90
N ILE A 254 -5.65 5.62 1.13
CA ILE A 254 -6.66 5.60 0.08
C ILE A 254 -7.30 4.22 -0.05
N SER A 255 -8.60 4.16 -0.32
CA SER A 255 -9.30 2.92 -0.66
C SER A 255 -9.07 2.53 -2.11
N THR A 256 -9.10 1.23 -2.37
CA THR A 256 -9.08 0.71 -3.75
C THR A 256 -10.47 0.36 -4.25
N CYS A 257 -11.52 0.67 -3.48
CA CYS A 257 -12.90 0.34 -3.83
C CYS A 257 -13.42 1.22 -4.97
N VAL A 258 -14.19 0.59 -5.87
CA VAL A 258 -14.98 1.29 -6.88
C VAL A 258 -16.41 1.45 -6.36
N GLN A 259 -17.07 2.56 -6.69
CA GLN A 259 -18.43 2.89 -6.21
C GLN A 259 -19.51 1.88 -6.65
N SER A 260 -19.29 1.08 -7.70
CA SER A 260 -20.29 0.15 -8.21
C SER A 260 -20.27 -1.20 -7.48
N LYS A 261 -21.43 -1.66 -7.01
CA LYS A 261 -21.60 -2.97 -6.34
C LYS A 261 -21.24 -4.17 -7.22
N LEU A 262 -21.22 -4.00 -8.54
CA LEU A 262 -20.94 -5.05 -9.53
C LEU A 262 -19.43 -5.22 -9.82
N GLU A 263 -18.61 -4.23 -9.48
CA GLU A 263 -17.20 -4.20 -9.83
C GLU A 263 -16.25 -4.39 -8.63
N ARG A 264 -16.61 -5.26 -7.70
CA ARG A 264 -15.88 -5.49 -6.43
C ARG A 264 -14.39 -5.88 -6.58
N PHE A 265 -13.97 -6.23 -7.79
CA PHE A 265 -12.60 -6.65 -8.10
C PHE A 265 -11.81 -5.62 -8.93
N PHE A 266 -12.41 -4.47 -9.22
CA PHE A 266 -11.73 -3.44 -10.00
C PHE A 266 -11.05 -2.42 -9.08
N LEU A 267 -9.80 -2.16 -9.36
CA LEU A 267 -9.06 -1.05 -8.77
C LEU A 267 -9.56 0.25 -9.41
N GLY A 268 -9.96 1.21 -8.61
CA GLY A 268 -10.37 2.52 -9.12
C GLY A 268 -9.24 3.20 -9.90
N SER A 269 -9.57 3.77 -11.05
CA SER A 269 -8.59 4.41 -11.94
C SER A 269 -7.79 5.53 -11.24
N THR A 270 -8.43 6.29 -10.36
CA THR A 270 -7.78 7.32 -9.54
C THR A 270 -6.77 6.70 -8.59
N THR A 271 -7.17 5.65 -7.85
CA THR A 271 -6.28 4.97 -6.91
C THR A 271 -5.09 4.32 -7.60
N GLU A 272 -5.30 3.67 -8.76
CA GLU A 272 -4.23 3.06 -9.54
C GLU A 272 -3.21 4.12 -10.00
N LYS A 273 -3.68 5.28 -10.48
CA LYS A 273 -2.83 6.39 -10.88
C LYS A 273 -2.10 7.03 -9.69
N VAL A 274 -2.78 7.25 -8.55
CA VAL A 274 -2.15 7.75 -7.33
C VAL A 274 -1.02 6.81 -6.89
N ILE A 275 -1.27 5.49 -6.83
CA ILE A 275 -0.23 4.52 -6.50
C ILE A 275 0.91 4.56 -7.53
N SER A 276 0.62 4.69 -8.81
CA SER A 276 1.64 4.70 -9.87
C SER A 276 2.53 5.95 -9.83
N TYR A 277 1.94 7.11 -9.62
CA TYR A 277 2.63 8.41 -9.71
C TYR A 277 3.23 8.89 -8.40
N SER A 278 2.64 8.50 -7.26
CA SER A 278 3.11 8.97 -5.95
C SER A 278 4.60 8.72 -5.73
N HIS A 279 5.29 9.69 -5.14
CA HIS A 279 6.68 9.59 -4.70
C HIS A 279 6.81 9.19 -3.23
N ILE A 280 5.71 9.09 -2.52
CA ILE A 280 5.62 8.71 -1.11
C ILE A 280 4.86 7.39 -0.96
N PRO A 281 4.95 6.72 0.20
CA PRO A 281 4.21 5.49 0.43
C PRO A 281 2.70 5.71 0.39
N VAL A 282 2.00 4.71 -0.15
CA VAL A 282 0.55 4.68 -0.22
C VAL A 282 0.04 3.50 0.61
N PHE A 283 -0.77 3.81 1.62
CA PHE A 283 -1.50 2.83 2.40
C PHE A 283 -2.84 2.57 1.71
N ALA A 284 -2.92 1.46 1.01
CA ALA A 284 -4.08 1.07 0.20
C ALA A 284 -4.98 0.10 0.96
N ILE A 285 -6.27 0.41 1.04
CA ILE A 285 -7.28 -0.40 1.73
C ILE A 285 -8.05 -1.18 0.66
N PRO A 286 -7.92 -2.53 0.61
CA PRO A 286 -8.48 -3.35 -0.45
C PRO A 286 -10.00 -3.50 -0.35
N PRO A 287 -10.68 -3.92 -1.46
CA PRO A 287 -12.14 -4.05 -1.53
C PRO A 287 -12.73 -5.03 -0.52
N SER A 288 -12.00 -6.08 -0.16
CA SER A 288 -12.42 -7.06 0.87
C SER A 288 -12.73 -6.41 2.22
N HIS A 289 -12.18 -5.24 2.49
CA HIS A 289 -12.46 -4.42 3.64
C HIS A 289 -13.53 -3.35 3.39
N CYS A 290 -14.01 -3.20 2.16
CA CYS A 290 -15.12 -2.27 1.83
C CYS A 290 -16.52 -2.89 2.03
N ALA A 291 -16.62 -4.20 2.27
CA ALA A 291 -17.87 -4.98 2.21
C ALA A 291 -18.42 -5.47 3.57
N ARG A 292 -18.08 -4.82 4.69
CA ARG A 292 -18.69 -5.16 5.99
C ARG A 292 -19.46 -4.00 6.55
#